data_0b9b73fa0728c4cfe3af3eb4ca2c4699
#
_entry.id   0b9b73fa0728c4cfe3af3eb4ca2c4699
#
_cell.length_a   1.000
_cell.length_b   1.000
_cell.length_c   1.000
_cell.angle_alpha   90.00
_cell.angle_beta   90.00
_cell.angle_gamma   90.00
#
_symmetry.space_group_name_H-M   'P 1'
#
loop_
_entity.id
_entity.type
_entity.pdbx_description
1 polymer ?
#
loop_
_entity_poly.entity_id
_entity_poly.type
_entity_poly.pdbx_seq_one_letter_code
_entity_poly.pdbx_strand_id
1 'polypeptide(L)'
;MFGVDEIARFAAIALYTGGHVLLEGNPGLGKTELVKTLARALRLPFGRIQFTPDLMPADITGTYAPDYDDLSKPKMSFQAGPVFTCMLLADEINRATPKTQSAMLEAMAEKQVTVLGERRLLPEPFMVLATQNPIDHEGTYALPKAQADRFMFMLDMPVPGANVLRRIMLKTAGAGTAPPEGTIPAASGGVLPQDMEASLALYRELLALVPTVQPAPSVELHVANLYLASNGRAEEMQDVSDKQRQKAKTIADEYLAYGLGPRAATALILGAKAWALFFREDAVGADGEDLARVLLPVLRHRLQLEFGWEESYSAKHKLPVDAPHLLERLLVEFSESCAPDNWKKGEYTGVLERGLALALQEQGIRFR
;
A
#
# COMPACT_ATOMS: atom_id res chain seq x y z
N MET A 1 8.94 4.43 16.14
CA MET A 1 8.56 5.49 15.19
C MET A 1 7.29 6.11 15.69
N PHE A 2 7.02 7.38 15.41
CA PHE A 2 5.88 8.06 16.03
C PHE A 2 4.80 8.29 14.96
N GLY A 3 3.57 7.81 15.21
CA GLY A 3 2.39 8.08 14.38
C GLY A 3 2.35 7.37 13.02
N VAL A 4 3.12 6.29 12.84
CA VAL A 4 3.19 5.50 11.61
C VAL A 4 2.94 4.00 11.83
N ASP A 5 2.34 3.68 12.98
CA ASP A 5 2.11 2.28 13.36
C ASP A 5 1.18 1.57 12.37
N GLU A 6 0.17 2.27 11.86
CA GLU A 6 -0.74 1.73 10.86
C GLU A 6 -0.02 1.44 9.53
N ILE A 7 0.83 2.38 9.05
CA ILE A 7 1.63 2.17 7.85
C ILE A 7 2.57 0.96 8.02
N ALA A 8 3.15 0.80 9.24
CA ALA A 8 3.99 -0.35 9.52
C ALA A 8 3.21 -1.67 9.46
N ARG A 9 1.95 -1.70 9.93
CA ARG A 9 1.07 -2.86 9.82
C ARG A 9 0.78 -3.22 8.37
N PHE A 10 0.39 -2.25 7.54
CA PHE A 10 0.15 -2.48 6.11
C PHE A 10 1.41 -2.88 5.35
N ALA A 11 2.57 -2.30 5.72
CA ALA A 11 3.84 -2.72 5.16
C ALA A 11 4.19 -4.18 5.52
N ALA A 12 3.91 -4.61 6.76
CA ALA A 12 4.07 -6.00 7.16
C ALA A 12 3.13 -6.93 6.38
N ILE A 13 1.84 -6.57 6.25
CA ILE A 13 0.90 -7.34 5.42
C ILE A 13 1.42 -7.46 4.00
N ALA A 14 1.80 -6.34 3.36
CA ALA A 14 2.31 -6.37 2.00
C ALA A 14 3.56 -7.26 1.86
N LEU A 15 4.50 -7.19 2.80
CA LEU A 15 5.69 -8.05 2.80
C LEU A 15 5.30 -9.53 2.82
N TYR A 16 4.48 -9.94 3.78
CA TYR A 16 4.15 -11.36 3.99
C TYR A 16 3.04 -11.90 3.06
N THR A 17 2.49 -11.06 2.20
CA THR A 17 1.59 -11.45 1.10
C THR A 17 2.23 -11.32 -0.28
N GLY A 18 3.50 -10.91 -0.34
CA GLY A 18 4.23 -10.69 -1.59
C GLY A 18 3.78 -9.46 -2.37
N GLY A 19 3.14 -8.49 -1.67
CA GLY A 19 2.66 -7.23 -2.24
C GLY A 19 3.67 -6.08 -2.13
N HIS A 20 3.26 -4.92 -2.64
CA HIS A 20 4.03 -3.67 -2.61
C HIS A 20 3.14 -2.53 -2.07
N VAL A 21 3.75 -1.46 -1.57
CA VAL A 21 3.02 -0.32 -0.98
C VAL A 21 3.39 0.98 -1.69
N LEU A 22 2.38 1.79 -2.01
CA LEU A 22 2.53 3.16 -2.47
C LEU A 22 2.22 4.11 -1.31
N LEU A 23 3.16 4.97 -0.96
CA LEU A 23 3.00 5.99 0.08
C LEU A 23 2.82 7.35 -0.58
N GLU A 24 1.70 7.98 -0.33
CA GLU A 24 1.46 9.35 -0.76
C GLU A 24 1.68 10.32 0.40
N GLY A 25 2.25 11.47 0.13
CA GLY A 25 2.41 12.51 1.14
C GLY A 25 3.59 13.43 0.88
N ASN A 26 3.59 14.53 1.61
CA ASN A 26 4.57 15.60 1.47
C ASN A 26 6.02 15.14 1.73
N PRO A 27 7.02 15.80 1.16
CA PRO A 27 8.42 15.52 1.47
C PRO A 27 8.73 15.80 2.94
N GLY A 28 9.75 15.12 3.49
CA GLY A 28 10.21 15.36 4.85
C GLY A 28 9.43 14.65 5.98
N LEU A 29 8.41 13.86 5.68
CA LEU A 29 7.60 13.14 6.67
C LEU A 29 8.26 11.86 7.24
N GLY A 30 9.53 11.59 6.91
CA GLY A 30 10.27 10.45 7.47
C GLY A 30 10.03 9.11 6.77
N LYS A 31 9.54 9.11 5.52
CA LYS A 31 9.30 7.90 4.71
C LYS A 31 10.53 6.99 4.65
N THR A 32 11.71 7.57 4.40
CA THR A 32 12.99 6.82 4.34
C THR A 32 13.33 6.16 5.67
N GLU A 33 13.12 6.86 6.78
CA GLU A 33 13.41 6.33 8.12
C GLU A 33 12.45 5.20 8.52
N LEU A 34 11.19 5.27 8.05
CA LEU A 34 10.21 4.20 8.20
C LEU A 34 10.73 2.91 7.59
N VAL A 35 11.08 2.94 6.29
CA VAL A 35 11.50 1.74 5.56
C VAL A 35 12.81 1.18 6.11
N LYS A 36 13.78 2.04 6.43
CA LYS A 36 15.03 1.63 7.10
C LYS A 36 14.77 0.93 8.44
N THR A 37 13.86 1.48 9.24
CA THR A 37 13.53 0.89 10.54
C THR A 37 12.86 -0.47 10.41
N LEU A 38 11.93 -0.61 9.45
CA LEU A 38 11.30 -1.91 9.14
C LEU A 38 12.32 -2.94 8.67
N ALA A 39 13.19 -2.58 7.72
CA ALA A 39 14.23 -3.48 7.21
C ALA A 39 15.21 -3.92 8.31
N ARG A 40 15.63 -2.99 9.18
CA ARG A 40 16.47 -3.30 10.34
C ARG A 40 15.77 -4.22 11.33
N ALA A 41 14.50 -3.95 11.66
CA ALA A 41 13.72 -4.80 12.56
C ALA A 41 13.57 -6.22 12.04
N LEU A 42 13.37 -6.36 10.74
CA LEU A 42 13.23 -7.63 10.05
C LEU A 42 14.57 -8.26 9.60
N ARG A 43 15.71 -7.62 9.89
CA ARG A 43 17.03 -8.09 9.46
C ARG A 43 17.13 -8.38 7.95
N LEU A 44 16.38 -7.63 7.13
CA LEU A 44 16.37 -7.77 5.68
C LEU A 44 17.26 -6.72 5.00
N PRO A 45 17.94 -7.06 3.89
CA PRO A 45 18.67 -6.09 3.08
C PRO A 45 17.76 -4.96 2.61
N PHE A 46 18.30 -3.72 2.68
CA PHE A 46 17.59 -2.50 2.30
C PHE A 46 18.32 -1.77 1.18
N GLY A 47 17.58 -1.33 0.18
CA GLY A 47 18.04 -0.44 -0.90
C GLY A 47 17.16 0.80 -1.01
N ARG A 48 17.72 1.87 -1.58
CA ARG A 48 16.98 3.10 -1.92
C ARG A 48 17.33 3.56 -3.32
N ILE A 49 16.29 3.92 -4.05
CA ILE A 49 16.41 4.62 -5.34
C ILE A 49 15.69 5.95 -5.20
N GLN A 50 16.39 7.06 -5.45
CA GLN A 50 15.80 8.38 -5.61
C GLN A 50 15.47 8.57 -7.08
N PHE A 51 14.20 8.67 -7.43
CA PHE A 51 13.77 8.87 -8.80
C PHE A 51 13.94 10.34 -9.20
N THR A 52 14.57 10.55 -10.36
CA THR A 52 14.82 11.85 -10.97
C THR A 52 14.51 11.78 -12.46
N PRO A 53 14.27 12.91 -13.15
CA PRO A 53 13.93 12.91 -14.58
C PRO A 53 15.02 12.30 -15.49
N ASP A 54 16.28 12.32 -15.05
CA ASP A 54 17.44 11.80 -15.76
C ASP A 54 17.77 10.33 -15.43
N LEU A 55 17.11 9.74 -14.42
CA LEU A 55 17.32 8.34 -14.03
C LEU A 55 16.96 7.39 -15.17
N MET A 56 17.88 6.52 -15.53
CA MET A 56 17.70 5.52 -16.58
C MET A 56 17.26 4.15 -16.03
N PRO A 57 16.58 3.30 -16.80
CA PRO A 57 16.28 1.93 -16.41
C PRO A 57 17.48 1.12 -15.93
N ALA A 58 18.63 1.29 -16.58
CA ALA A 58 19.89 0.61 -16.23
C ALA A 58 20.40 0.97 -14.83
N ASP A 59 20.12 2.19 -14.34
CA ASP A 59 20.49 2.63 -13.00
C ASP A 59 19.69 1.89 -11.92
N ILE A 60 18.53 1.35 -12.28
CA ILE A 60 17.66 0.53 -11.42
C ILE A 60 18.04 -0.94 -11.51
N THR A 61 18.10 -1.48 -12.73
CA THR A 61 18.24 -2.91 -13.00
C THR A 61 19.69 -3.40 -13.02
N GLY A 62 20.64 -2.48 -13.14
CA GLY A 62 22.04 -2.81 -13.37
C GLY A 62 22.39 -2.92 -14.83
N THR A 63 23.67 -3.08 -15.09
CA THR A 63 24.24 -3.11 -16.43
C THR A 63 25.47 -4.01 -16.49
N TYR A 64 25.91 -4.33 -17.68
CA TYR A 64 27.22 -4.97 -17.85
C TYR A 64 28.33 -3.91 -17.97
N ALA A 65 29.37 -4.09 -17.19
CA ALA A 65 30.58 -3.26 -17.24
C ALA A 65 31.83 -4.11 -17.46
N PRO A 66 32.87 -3.55 -18.06
CA PRO A 66 34.15 -4.23 -18.18
C PRO A 66 34.71 -4.52 -16.79
N ASP A 67 35.10 -5.75 -16.57
CA ASP A 67 35.86 -6.17 -15.40
C ASP A 67 37.35 -6.15 -15.74
N TYR A 68 38.10 -5.35 -15.00
CA TYR A 68 39.52 -5.12 -15.23
C TYR A 68 40.42 -5.91 -14.27
N ASP A 69 39.88 -6.88 -13.54
CA ASP A 69 40.70 -7.74 -12.63
C ASP A 69 41.75 -8.53 -13.41
N ASP A 70 41.53 -8.82 -14.69
CA ASP A 70 42.52 -9.33 -15.64
C ASP A 70 42.65 -8.40 -16.84
N LEU A 71 43.59 -7.49 -16.79
CA LEU A 71 43.90 -6.52 -17.88
C LEU A 71 44.23 -7.18 -19.23
N SER A 72 44.59 -8.46 -19.25
CA SER A 72 44.90 -9.21 -20.47
C SER A 72 43.68 -9.75 -21.19
N LYS A 73 42.53 -9.89 -20.49
CA LYS A 73 41.26 -10.37 -21.06
C LYS A 73 40.08 -9.70 -20.35
N PRO A 74 39.74 -8.45 -20.71
CA PRO A 74 38.60 -7.79 -20.11
C PRO A 74 37.33 -8.59 -20.37
N LYS A 75 36.63 -9.05 -19.29
CA LYS A 75 35.35 -9.70 -19.35
C LYS A 75 34.25 -8.70 -19.00
N MET A 76 33.13 -8.81 -19.70
CA MET A 76 31.94 -8.07 -19.29
C MET A 76 31.31 -8.78 -18.08
N SER A 77 31.28 -8.10 -16.95
CA SER A 77 30.59 -8.59 -15.72
C SER A 77 29.32 -7.81 -15.47
N PHE A 78 28.30 -8.50 -14.96
CA PHE A 78 27.06 -7.85 -14.58
C PHE A 78 27.22 -7.12 -13.25
N GLN A 79 26.98 -5.82 -13.29
CA GLN A 79 26.91 -4.97 -12.11
C GLN A 79 25.44 -4.84 -11.70
N ALA A 80 25.07 -5.49 -10.57
CA ALA A 80 23.69 -5.48 -10.09
C ALA A 80 23.26 -4.08 -9.68
N GLY A 81 22.08 -3.66 -10.14
CA GLY A 81 21.48 -2.41 -9.74
C GLY A 81 20.85 -2.49 -8.34
N PRO A 82 20.42 -1.35 -7.78
CA PRO A 82 19.84 -1.28 -6.43
C PRO A 82 18.53 -2.06 -6.26
N VAL A 83 17.90 -2.53 -7.33
CA VAL A 83 16.71 -3.39 -7.27
C VAL A 83 17.01 -4.76 -6.66
N PHE A 84 18.28 -5.20 -6.67
CA PHE A 84 18.68 -6.49 -6.09
C PHE A 84 18.80 -6.41 -4.56
N THR A 85 17.66 -6.20 -3.92
CA THR A 85 17.52 -6.12 -2.45
C THR A 85 16.18 -6.70 -2.02
N CYS A 86 16.01 -6.99 -0.73
CA CYS A 86 14.75 -7.52 -0.20
C CYS A 86 13.72 -6.41 0.05
N MET A 87 14.14 -5.28 0.59
CA MET A 87 13.28 -4.12 0.84
C MET A 87 13.82 -2.91 0.11
N LEU A 88 13.05 -2.40 -0.84
CA LEU A 88 13.44 -1.27 -1.69
C LEU A 88 12.54 -0.08 -1.41
N LEU A 89 13.14 1.08 -1.12
CA LEU A 89 12.47 2.37 -1.16
C LEU A 89 12.64 2.99 -2.55
N ALA A 90 11.56 3.08 -3.31
CA ALA A 90 11.48 3.81 -4.57
C ALA A 90 10.95 5.23 -4.28
N ASP A 91 11.87 6.18 -4.02
CA ASP A 91 11.52 7.51 -3.51
C ASP A 91 11.19 8.46 -4.66
N GLU A 92 10.01 9.12 -4.60
CA GLU A 92 9.49 10.04 -5.62
C GLU A 92 9.36 9.41 -7.02
N ILE A 93 8.73 8.23 -7.11
CA ILE A 93 8.62 7.44 -8.35
C ILE A 93 8.00 8.24 -9.51
N ASN A 94 7.12 9.20 -9.21
CA ASN A 94 6.47 10.07 -10.20
C ASN A 94 7.39 11.13 -10.80
N ARG A 95 8.66 11.26 -10.36
CA ARG A 95 9.63 12.18 -10.96
C ARG A 95 10.41 11.58 -12.13
N ALA A 96 10.44 10.26 -12.26
CA ALA A 96 11.13 9.62 -13.38
C ALA A 96 10.25 9.52 -14.63
N THR A 97 10.89 9.39 -15.77
CA THR A 97 10.21 9.19 -17.04
C THR A 97 9.36 7.91 -17.04
N PRO A 98 8.28 7.82 -17.85
CA PRO A 98 7.45 6.62 -17.94
C PRO A 98 8.23 5.35 -18.27
N LYS A 99 9.34 5.45 -19.03
CA LYS A 99 10.21 4.33 -19.37
C LYS A 99 10.90 3.76 -18.12
N THR A 100 11.41 4.64 -17.26
CA THR A 100 12.08 4.26 -16.03
C THR A 100 11.09 3.72 -14.99
N GLN A 101 9.91 4.36 -14.85
CA GLN A 101 8.81 3.83 -14.05
C GLN A 101 8.42 2.41 -14.48
N SER A 102 8.26 2.17 -15.80
CA SER A 102 7.89 0.85 -16.34
C SER A 102 8.90 -0.22 -15.98
N ALA A 103 10.22 0.07 -16.03
CA ALA A 103 11.24 -0.90 -15.63
C ALA A 103 11.13 -1.31 -14.14
N MET A 104 10.87 -0.34 -13.25
CA MET A 104 10.63 -0.63 -11.84
C MET A 104 9.37 -1.47 -11.62
N LEU A 105 8.29 -1.10 -12.28
CA LEU A 105 7.00 -1.79 -12.16
C LEU A 105 7.00 -3.18 -12.80
N GLU A 106 7.82 -3.41 -13.85
CA GLU A 106 8.06 -4.74 -14.40
C GLU A 106 8.82 -5.61 -13.40
N ALA A 107 9.90 -5.10 -12.79
CA ALA A 107 10.63 -5.81 -11.75
C ALA A 107 9.74 -6.22 -10.56
N MET A 108 8.80 -5.35 -10.16
CA MET A 108 7.81 -5.65 -9.11
C MET A 108 6.85 -6.79 -9.52
N ALA A 109 6.36 -6.76 -10.76
CA ALA A 109 5.37 -7.74 -11.23
C ALA A 109 5.97 -9.12 -11.49
N GLU A 110 7.16 -9.14 -12.09
CA GLU A 110 7.80 -10.37 -12.57
C GLU A 110 8.81 -10.94 -11.55
N LYS A 111 9.15 -10.21 -10.50
CA LYS A 111 10.21 -10.53 -9.53
C LYS A 111 11.54 -10.90 -10.19
N GLN A 112 11.78 -10.33 -11.34
CA GLN A 112 12.99 -10.49 -12.13
C GLN A 112 13.25 -9.24 -12.98
N VAL A 113 14.45 -9.12 -13.49
CA VAL A 113 14.84 -8.12 -14.50
C VAL A 113 15.47 -8.82 -15.70
N THR A 114 15.31 -8.23 -16.89
CA THR A 114 15.95 -8.71 -18.11
C THR A 114 16.98 -7.68 -18.58
N VAL A 115 18.26 -8.05 -18.57
CA VAL A 115 19.36 -7.18 -19.00
C VAL A 115 20.12 -7.85 -20.11
N LEU A 116 20.17 -7.21 -21.28
CA LEU A 116 20.80 -7.75 -22.52
C LEU A 116 20.30 -9.18 -22.90
N GLY A 117 19.01 -9.46 -22.67
CA GLY A 117 18.41 -10.75 -22.96
C GLY A 117 18.57 -11.82 -21.89
N GLU A 118 19.35 -11.57 -20.85
CA GLU A 118 19.52 -12.47 -19.70
C GLU A 118 18.52 -12.14 -18.59
N ARG A 119 17.78 -13.14 -18.11
CA ARG A 119 16.88 -13.04 -16.99
C ARG A 119 17.63 -13.21 -15.67
N ARG A 120 17.39 -12.30 -14.75
CA ARG A 120 17.98 -12.30 -13.41
C ARG A 120 16.88 -12.17 -12.37
N LEU A 121 16.75 -13.20 -11.52
CA LEU A 121 15.76 -13.22 -10.44
C LEU A 121 16.18 -12.23 -9.36
N LEU A 122 15.18 -11.56 -8.80
CA LEU A 122 15.36 -10.70 -7.64
C LEU A 122 15.40 -11.53 -6.35
N PRO A 123 16.03 -11.04 -5.28
CA PRO A 123 16.00 -11.69 -3.97
C PRO A 123 14.57 -11.88 -3.46
N GLU A 124 14.32 -12.94 -2.71
CA GLU A 124 13.05 -13.18 -2.04
C GLU A 124 13.23 -13.14 -0.52
N PRO A 125 12.41 -12.34 0.21
CA PRO A 125 11.30 -11.49 -0.26
C PRO A 125 11.77 -10.30 -1.09
N PHE A 126 10.93 -9.85 -2.03
CA PHE A 126 11.12 -8.60 -2.74
C PHE A 126 9.91 -7.70 -2.51
N MET A 127 10.09 -6.65 -1.75
CA MET A 127 9.06 -5.68 -1.44
C MET A 127 9.51 -4.26 -1.78
N VAL A 128 8.67 -3.54 -2.49
CA VAL A 128 8.87 -2.12 -2.81
C VAL A 128 7.90 -1.27 -2.01
N LEU A 129 8.44 -0.28 -1.31
CA LEU A 129 7.70 0.87 -0.84
C LEU A 129 8.02 2.03 -1.78
N ALA A 130 7.08 2.37 -2.64
CA ALA A 130 7.23 3.54 -3.50
C ALA A 130 6.64 4.76 -2.80
N THR A 131 7.20 5.94 -3.06
CA THR A 131 6.64 7.19 -2.60
C THR A 131 6.28 8.07 -3.78
N GLN A 132 5.18 8.81 -3.64
CA GLN A 132 4.83 9.89 -4.56
C GLN A 132 4.46 11.15 -3.79
N ASN A 133 4.69 12.30 -4.41
CA ASN A 133 4.22 13.57 -3.90
C ASN A 133 2.92 13.91 -4.64
N PRO A 134 1.79 14.15 -3.93
CA PRO A 134 0.53 14.51 -4.57
C PRO A 134 0.56 15.89 -5.21
N ILE A 135 1.50 16.76 -4.80
CA ILE A 135 1.61 18.11 -5.37
C ILE A 135 2.33 17.99 -6.72
N ASP A 136 1.59 18.28 -7.78
CA ASP A 136 2.13 18.36 -9.12
C ASP A 136 3.15 19.50 -9.21
N HIS A 137 4.41 19.15 -9.39
CA HIS A 137 5.47 20.07 -9.74
C HIS A 137 5.81 19.91 -11.22
N GLU A 138 6.28 20.98 -11.87
CA GLU A 138 6.86 20.89 -13.20
C GLU A 138 7.91 19.73 -13.25
N GLY A 139 7.75 18.81 -14.22
CA GLY A 139 8.64 17.67 -14.39
C GLY A 139 8.22 16.41 -13.64
N THR A 140 6.96 16.30 -13.18
CA THR A 140 6.42 15.04 -12.67
C THR A 140 5.59 14.31 -13.74
N TYR A 141 5.65 12.97 -13.71
CA TYR A 141 4.87 12.08 -14.55
C TYR A 141 3.97 11.23 -13.65
N ALA A 142 2.68 11.52 -13.65
CA ALA A 142 1.73 10.73 -12.89
C ALA A 142 1.86 9.24 -13.23
N LEU A 143 1.80 8.39 -12.21
CA LEU A 143 1.72 6.94 -12.40
C LEU A 143 0.43 6.61 -13.14
N PRO A 144 0.48 5.95 -14.32
CA PRO A 144 -0.71 5.46 -14.97
C PRO A 144 -1.49 4.53 -14.03
N LYS A 145 -2.81 4.67 -13.96
CA LYS A 145 -3.65 3.92 -13.01
C LYS A 145 -3.51 2.41 -13.16
N ALA A 146 -3.37 1.89 -14.39
CA ALA A 146 -3.09 0.48 -14.65
C ALA A 146 -1.73 0.00 -14.07
N GLN A 147 -0.80 0.92 -13.87
CA GLN A 147 0.49 0.65 -13.23
C GLN A 147 0.39 0.75 -11.70
N ALA A 148 -0.38 1.69 -11.19
CA ALA A 148 -0.67 1.82 -9.77
C ALA A 148 -1.40 0.58 -9.20
N ASP A 149 -2.21 -0.13 -10.00
CA ASP A 149 -2.87 -1.39 -9.62
C ASP A 149 -1.90 -2.51 -9.17
N ARG A 150 -0.60 -2.40 -9.47
CA ARG A 150 0.43 -3.33 -8.99
C ARG A 150 0.76 -3.19 -7.52
N PHE A 151 0.49 -2.02 -6.93
CA PHE A 151 0.63 -1.84 -5.48
C PHE A 151 -0.56 -2.47 -4.76
N MET A 152 -0.29 -3.22 -3.72
CA MET A 152 -1.33 -3.84 -2.89
C MET A 152 -2.11 -2.77 -2.13
N PHE A 153 -1.40 -1.83 -1.53
CA PHE A 153 -1.97 -0.74 -0.75
C PHE A 153 -1.45 0.62 -1.22
N MET A 154 -2.34 1.62 -1.17
CA MET A 154 -1.99 3.03 -1.24
C MET A 154 -2.34 3.68 0.09
N LEU A 155 -1.35 4.31 0.73
CA LEU A 155 -1.46 4.87 2.08
C LEU A 155 -1.01 6.32 2.08
N ASP A 156 -1.75 7.16 2.81
CA ASP A 156 -1.31 8.52 3.06
C ASP A 156 -0.35 8.57 4.24
N MET A 157 0.70 9.36 4.08
CA MET A 157 1.57 9.71 5.19
C MET A 157 0.93 10.82 6.01
N PRO A 158 0.51 10.55 7.25
CA PRO A 158 -0.10 11.57 8.08
C PRO A 158 0.91 12.68 8.42
N VAL A 159 0.43 13.91 8.45
CA VAL A 159 1.20 15.02 9.01
C VAL A 159 1.35 14.79 10.52
N PRO A 160 2.58 14.84 11.07
CA PRO A 160 2.79 14.58 12.49
C PRO A 160 1.99 15.53 13.38
N GLY A 161 1.17 15.01 14.27
CA GLY A 161 0.50 15.81 15.29
C GLY A 161 1.51 16.49 16.24
N ALA A 162 1.08 17.52 16.96
CA ALA A 162 1.94 18.39 17.79
C ALA A 162 2.86 17.59 18.75
N ASN A 163 2.34 16.54 19.39
CA ASN A 163 3.11 15.69 20.30
C ASN A 163 4.21 14.90 19.59
N VAL A 164 3.91 14.37 18.40
CA VAL A 164 4.87 13.64 17.56
C VAL A 164 5.94 14.59 17.05
N LEU A 165 5.53 15.76 16.55
CA LEU A 165 6.44 16.81 16.07
C LEU A 165 7.40 17.25 17.18
N ARG A 166 6.90 17.51 18.40
CA ARG A 166 7.73 17.84 19.56
C ARG A 166 8.80 16.78 19.85
N ARG A 167 8.44 15.49 19.78
CA ARG A 167 9.40 14.39 20.00
C ARG A 167 10.44 14.32 18.89
N ILE A 168 10.06 14.56 17.63
CA ILE A 168 10.97 14.65 16.48
C ILE A 168 11.97 15.80 16.72
N MET A 169 11.45 16.99 17.04
CA MET A 169 12.29 18.17 17.29
C MET A 169 13.30 17.94 18.42
N LEU A 170 12.88 17.38 19.55
CA LEU A 170 13.76 17.08 20.68
C LEU A 170 14.86 16.06 20.30
N LYS A 171 14.52 15.03 19.53
CA LYS A 171 15.48 14.03 19.02
C LYS A 171 16.48 14.67 18.06
N THR A 172 16.04 15.52 17.15
CA THR A 172 16.88 16.16 16.11
C THR A 172 17.75 17.27 16.69
N ALA A 173 17.23 18.02 17.69
CA ALA A 173 17.96 19.12 18.34
C ALA A 173 18.97 18.63 19.40
N GLY A 174 19.15 17.32 19.58
CA GLY A 174 20.12 16.76 20.52
C GLY A 174 19.73 16.91 22.01
N ALA A 175 18.50 17.37 22.32
CA ALA A 175 17.99 17.56 23.66
C ALA A 175 17.43 16.28 24.33
N GLY A 176 17.48 15.15 23.61
CA GLY A 176 17.07 13.84 24.12
C GLY A 176 18.19 12.83 23.90
N THR A 177 18.46 11.99 24.90
CA THR A 177 19.28 10.81 24.72
C THR A 177 18.62 9.91 23.67
N ALA A 178 19.08 10.01 22.43
CA ALA A 178 18.72 9.02 21.43
C ALA A 178 19.19 7.66 21.95
N PRO A 179 18.37 6.61 21.93
CA PRO A 179 18.90 5.27 22.14
C PRO A 179 20.04 5.05 21.13
N PRO A 180 21.13 4.40 21.53
CA PRO A 180 22.29 4.20 20.67
C PRO A 180 21.83 3.58 19.35
N GLU A 181 22.44 4.00 18.23
CA GLU A 181 22.16 3.44 16.92
C GLU A 181 22.25 1.92 16.99
N GLY A 182 21.14 1.25 16.71
CA GLY A 182 21.05 -0.21 16.82
C GLY A 182 20.15 -0.75 17.93
N THR A 183 19.71 0.07 18.88
CA THR A 183 18.76 -0.38 19.90
C THR A 183 17.34 -0.22 19.39
N ILE A 184 16.76 -1.31 18.89
CA ILE A 184 15.33 -1.42 18.66
C ILE A 184 14.71 -1.55 20.04
N PRO A 185 13.76 -0.66 20.46
CA PRO A 185 13.04 -0.87 21.70
C PRO A 185 12.40 -2.26 21.64
N ALA A 186 12.66 -3.11 22.62
CA ALA A 186 11.99 -4.38 22.72
C ALA A 186 10.48 -4.11 22.74
N ALA A 187 9.78 -4.50 21.68
CA ALA A 187 8.33 -4.51 21.67
C ALA A 187 7.92 -5.44 22.81
N SER A 188 7.02 -4.99 23.66
CA SER A 188 6.48 -5.80 24.74
C SER A 188 5.89 -7.08 24.16
N GLY A 189 6.61 -8.21 24.27
CA GLY A 189 6.13 -9.54 23.97
C GLY A 189 6.45 -10.15 22.59
N GLY A 190 7.01 -9.39 21.63
CA GLY A 190 7.36 -9.93 20.30
C GLY A 190 8.82 -10.39 20.21
N VAL A 191 9.07 -11.56 19.64
CA VAL A 191 10.42 -12.02 19.30
C VAL A 191 10.75 -11.57 17.88
N LEU A 192 11.65 -10.56 17.75
CA LEU A 192 12.18 -10.16 16.45
C LEU A 192 13.17 -11.25 15.94
N PRO A 193 13.26 -11.45 14.61
CA PRO A 193 14.25 -12.35 14.03
C PRO A 193 15.68 -12.00 14.48
N GLN A 194 16.46 -13.01 14.82
CA GLN A 194 17.82 -12.80 15.34
C GLN A 194 18.81 -12.43 14.23
N ASP A 195 18.57 -12.97 13.04
CA ASP A 195 19.39 -12.79 11.85
C ASP A 195 18.55 -12.84 10.56
N MET A 196 19.21 -12.74 9.41
CA MET A 196 18.58 -12.79 8.09
C MET A 196 17.95 -14.16 7.80
N GLU A 197 18.57 -15.25 8.23
CA GLU A 197 18.09 -16.61 7.97
C GLU A 197 16.76 -16.84 8.69
N ALA A 198 16.68 -16.45 9.97
CA ALA A 198 15.45 -16.47 10.75
C ALA A 198 14.34 -15.61 10.12
N SER A 199 14.70 -14.45 9.56
CA SER A 199 13.74 -13.60 8.83
C SER A 199 13.21 -14.24 7.57
N LEU A 200 14.07 -14.88 6.80
CA LEU A 200 13.67 -15.59 5.58
C LEU A 200 12.82 -16.84 5.90
N ALA A 201 13.13 -17.54 6.98
CA ALA A 201 12.32 -18.67 7.46
C ALA A 201 10.91 -18.19 7.86
N LEU A 202 10.83 -17.14 8.68
CA LEU A 202 9.57 -16.52 9.09
C LEU A 202 8.76 -16.02 7.88
N TYR A 203 9.43 -15.38 6.92
CA TYR A 203 8.78 -14.92 5.69
C TYR A 203 8.12 -16.08 4.93
N ARG A 204 8.86 -17.18 4.71
CA ARG A 204 8.32 -18.35 3.99
C ARG A 204 7.15 -19.00 4.74
N GLU A 205 7.26 -19.10 6.06
CA GLU A 205 6.20 -19.64 6.91
C GLU A 205 4.93 -18.78 6.82
N LEU A 206 5.02 -17.47 7.01
CA LEU A 206 3.87 -16.56 6.95
C LEU A 206 3.27 -16.46 5.54
N LEU A 207 4.11 -16.45 4.50
CA LEU A 207 3.65 -16.47 3.11
C LEU A 207 2.83 -17.74 2.81
N ALA A 208 3.20 -18.88 3.38
CA ALA A 208 2.46 -20.13 3.25
C ALA A 208 1.21 -20.18 4.14
N LEU A 209 1.22 -19.49 5.29
CA LEU A 209 0.16 -19.54 6.27
C LEU A 209 -1.02 -18.61 5.92
N VAL A 210 -0.76 -17.39 5.41
CA VAL A 210 -1.82 -16.42 5.07
C VAL A 210 -2.90 -17.01 4.15
N PRO A 211 -2.60 -17.74 3.06
CA PRO A 211 -3.63 -18.34 2.20
C PRO A 211 -4.52 -19.36 2.92
N THR A 212 -4.04 -20.01 3.99
CA THR A 212 -4.80 -21.03 4.73
C THR A 212 -5.89 -20.46 5.62
N VAL A 213 -5.81 -19.17 5.98
CA VAL A 213 -6.86 -18.47 6.73
C VAL A 213 -8.13 -18.47 5.89
N GLN A 214 -9.23 -18.97 6.44
CA GLN A 214 -10.51 -19.01 5.74
C GLN A 214 -11.23 -17.68 5.90
N PRO A 215 -11.65 -17.01 4.81
CA PRO A 215 -12.52 -15.85 4.93
C PRO A 215 -13.95 -16.30 5.23
N ALA A 216 -14.69 -15.50 5.98
CA ALA A 216 -16.11 -15.73 6.14
C ALA A 216 -16.82 -15.65 4.78
N PRO A 217 -17.86 -16.46 4.50
CA PRO A 217 -18.59 -16.39 3.22
C PRO A 217 -19.12 -15.00 2.88
N SER A 218 -19.47 -14.21 3.89
CA SER A 218 -19.90 -12.81 3.72
C SER A 218 -18.79 -11.89 3.23
N VAL A 219 -17.53 -12.17 3.59
CA VAL A 219 -16.35 -11.43 3.08
C VAL A 219 -16.14 -11.69 1.59
N GLU A 220 -16.18 -12.96 1.19
CA GLU A 220 -16.06 -13.35 -0.23
C GLU A 220 -17.17 -12.73 -1.06
N LEU A 221 -18.40 -12.79 -0.54
CA LEU A 221 -19.57 -12.23 -1.21
C LEU A 221 -19.50 -10.70 -1.34
N HIS A 222 -19.04 -10.00 -0.29
CA HIS A 222 -18.87 -8.55 -0.35
C HIS A 222 -17.83 -8.15 -1.40
N VAL A 223 -16.70 -8.83 -1.45
CA VAL A 223 -15.67 -8.57 -2.46
C VAL A 223 -16.18 -8.85 -3.88
N ALA A 224 -16.96 -9.93 -4.06
CA ALA A 224 -17.63 -10.23 -5.33
C ALA A 224 -18.63 -9.13 -5.72
N ASN A 225 -19.45 -8.67 -4.78
CA ASN A 225 -20.42 -7.60 -5.01
C ASN A 225 -19.74 -6.27 -5.38
N LEU A 226 -18.64 -5.90 -4.70
CA LEU A 226 -17.83 -4.73 -5.05
C LEU A 226 -17.30 -4.81 -6.49
N TYR A 227 -16.78 -5.98 -6.87
CA TYR A 227 -16.31 -6.22 -8.21
C TYR A 227 -17.44 -6.11 -9.25
N LEU A 228 -18.57 -6.77 -9.02
CA LEU A 228 -19.73 -6.75 -9.92
C LEU A 228 -20.29 -5.33 -10.08
N ALA A 229 -20.57 -4.66 -8.98
CA ALA A 229 -21.14 -3.32 -9.00
C ALA A 229 -20.23 -2.31 -9.70
N SER A 230 -18.92 -2.34 -9.42
CA SER A 230 -17.96 -1.41 -10.05
C SER A 230 -17.81 -1.64 -11.56
N ASN A 231 -18.14 -2.82 -12.07
CA ASN A 231 -18.09 -3.18 -13.49
C ASN A 231 -19.48 -3.11 -14.17
N GLY A 232 -20.43 -2.36 -13.63
CA GLY A 232 -21.76 -2.17 -14.23
C GLY A 232 -22.68 -3.39 -14.14
N ARG A 233 -22.36 -4.37 -13.29
CA ARG A 233 -23.11 -5.63 -13.11
C ARG A 233 -23.80 -5.69 -11.76
N ALA A 234 -24.31 -4.56 -11.26
CA ALA A 234 -24.96 -4.48 -9.95
C ALA A 234 -26.19 -5.40 -9.82
N GLU A 235 -26.84 -5.74 -10.94
CA GLU A 235 -27.98 -6.67 -11.00
C GLU A 235 -27.60 -8.09 -10.54
N GLU A 236 -26.33 -8.48 -10.68
CA GLU A 236 -25.83 -9.81 -10.32
C GLU A 236 -25.33 -9.91 -8.88
N MET A 237 -25.35 -8.80 -8.13
CA MET A 237 -24.99 -8.80 -6.72
C MET A 237 -25.91 -9.74 -5.93
N GLN A 238 -25.34 -10.46 -4.96
CA GLN A 238 -26.06 -11.44 -4.15
C GLN A 238 -26.16 -10.98 -2.70
N ASP A 239 -27.23 -11.45 -2.03
CA ASP A 239 -27.52 -11.17 -0.62
C ASP A 239 -27.50 -9.67 -0.26
N VAL A 240 -28.07 -8.84 -1.15
CA VAL A 240 -28.24 -7.40 -0.97
C VAL A 240 -29.68 -7.00 -1.28
N SER A 241 -30.22 -6.02 -0.57
CA SER A 241 -31.55 -5.48 -0.84
C SER A 241 -31.59 -4.72 -2.17
N ASP A 242 -32.78 -4.61 -2.77
CA ASP A 242 -32.98 -3.84 -4.01
C ASP A 242 -32.53 -2.38 -3.85
N LYS A 243 -32.71 -1.80 -2.67
CA LYS A 243 -32.26 -0.45 -2.34
C LYS A 243 -30.74 -0.32 -2.39
N GLN A 244 -30.00 -1.29 -1.85
CA GLN A 244 -28.53 -1.31 -1.90
C GLN A 244 -28.05 -1.51 -3.33
N ARG A 245 -28.65 -2.43 -4.07
CA ARG A 245 -28.37 -2.69 -5.47
C ARG A 245 -28.52 -1.43 -6.33
N GLN A 246 -29.66 -0.75 -6.18
CA GLN A 246 -29.91 0.51 -6.90
C GLN A 246 -28.93 1.61 -6.48
N LYS A 247 -28.58 1.69 -5.19
CA LYS A 247 -27.59 2.65 -4.69
C LYS A 247 -26.20 2.37 -5.28
N ALA A 248 -25.75 1.12 -5.25
CA ALA A 248 -24.45 0.71 -5.82
C ALA A 248 -24.39 1.03 -7.31
N LYS A 249 -25.47 0.70 -8.05
CA LYS A 249 -25.58 1.03 -9.48
C LYS A 249 -25.50 2.52 -9.72
N THR A 250 -26.25 3.33 -8.99
CA THR A 250 -26.23 4.79 -9.14
C THR A 250 -24.84 5.37 -8.87
N ILE A 251 -24.14 4.89 -7.83
CA ILE A 251 -22.78 5.35 -7.54
C ILE A 251 -21.83 4.95 -8.66
N ALA A 252 -21.93 3.72 -9.16
CA ALA A 252 -21.08 3.26 -10.25
C ALA A 252 -21.32 4.05 -11.54
N ASP A 253 -22.57 4.25 -11.93
CA ASP A 253 -22.96 4.96 -13.17
C ASP A 253 -22.61 6.46 -13.10
N GLU A 254 -22.69 7.08 -11.93
CA GLU A 254 -22.45 8.53 -11.78
C GLU A 254 -20.98 8.91 -11.56
N TYR A 255 -20.21 8.03 -10.89
CA TYR A 255 -18.87 8.42 -10.40
C TYR A 255 -17.73 7.54 -10.87
N LEU A 256 -17.97 6.32 -11.37
CA LEU A 256 -16.90 5.39 -11.76
C LEU A 256 -16.71 5.36 -13.27
N ALA A 257 -15.54 5.80 -13.74
CA ALA A 257 -15.13 5.65 -15.13
C ALA A 257 -14.74 4.21 -15.47
N TYR A 258 -14.05 3.54 -14.55
CA TYR A 258 -13.65 2.13 -14.69
C TYR A 258 -13.74 1.42 -13.34
N GLY A 259 -14.17 0.16 -13.41
CA GLY A 259 -14.32 -0.71 -12.26
C GLY A 259 -13.04 -1.39 -11.78
N LEU A 260 -13.20 -2.24 -10.78
CA LEU A 260 -12.12 -3.01 -10.18
C LEU A 260 -11.65 -4.15 -11.08
N GLY A 261 -10.34 -4.36 -11.13
CA GLY A 261 -9.74 -5.57 -11.73
C GLY A 261 -9.67 -6.74 -10.72
N PRO A 262 -9.37 -7.97 -11.19
CA PRO A 262 -9.21 -9.14 -10.33
C PRO A 262 -8.12 -8.98 -9.25
N ARG A 263 -7.08 -8.17 -9.50
CA ARG A 263 -6.05 -7.85 -8.50
C ARG A 263 -6.61 -7.15 -7.28
N ALA A 264 -7.61 -6.29 -7.45
CA ALA A 264 -8.28 -5.63 -6.32
C ALA A 264 -8.97 -6.64 -5.41
N ALA A 265 -9.74 -7.58 -5.98
CA ALA A 265 -10.40 -8.64 -5.24
C ALA A 265 -9.39 -9.52 -4.48
N THR A 266 -8.30 -9.92 -5.15
CA THR A 266 -7.22 -10.69 -4.53
C THR A 266 -6.57 -9.92 -3.38
N ALA A 267 -6.27 -8.61 -3.57
CA ALA A 267 -5.67 -7.77 -2.54
C ALA A 267 -6.58 -7.58 -1.31
N LEU A 268 -7.90 -7.44 -1.52
CA LEU A 268 -8.88 -7.36 -0.45
C LEU A 268 -8.91 -8.65 0.39
N ILE A 269 -9.02 -9.80 -0.26
CA ILE A 269 -9.07 -11.11 0.43
C ILE A 269 -7.75 -11.41 1.14
N LEU A 270 -6.60 -11.28 0.48
CA LEU A 270 -5.30 -11.53 1.10
C LEU A 270 -5.01 -10.54 2.23
N GLY A 271 -5.38 -9.28 2.04
CA GLY A 271 -5.23 -8.25 3.06
C GLY A 271 -6.06 -8.56 4.32
N ALA A 272 -7.34 -8.95 4.16
CA ALA A 272 -8.21 -9.32 5.27
C ALA A 272 -7.69 -10.57 6.01
N LYS A 273 -7.27 -11.62 5.27
CA LYS A 273 -6.67 -12.83 5.85
C LYS A 273 -5.41 -12.52 6.66
N ALA A 274 -4.52 -11.71 6.11
CA ALA A 274 -3.28 -11.31 6.79
C ALA A 274 -3.57 -10.41 8.00
N TRP A 275 -4.57 -9.52 7.90
CA TRP A 275 -4.97 -8.70 9.04
C TRP A 275 -5.47 -9.56 10.19
N ALA A 276 -6.39 -10.50 9.93
CA ALA A 276 -6.89 -11.45 10.91
C ALA A 276 -5.75 -12.24 11.57
N LEU A 277 -4.83 -12.78 10.76
CA LEU A 277 -3.72 -13.60 11.24
C LEU A 277 -2.72 -12.82 12.12
N PHE A 278 -2.41 -11.56 11.74
CA PHE A 278 -1.33 -10.82 12.38
C PHE A 278 -1.78 -9.95 13.56
N PHE A 279 -3.04 -9.53 13.58
CA PHE A 279 -3.48 -8.47 14.51
C PHE A 279 -4.70 -8.85 15.34
N ARG A 280 -5.23 -10.07 15.19
CA ARG A 280 -6.30 -10.60 16.05
C ARG A 280 -5.84 -11.86 16.76
N GLU A 281 -5.97 -11.86 18.08
CA GLU A 281 -5.52 -12.99 18.93
C GLU A 281 -6.47 -14.21 18.84
N ASP A 282 -7.73 -13.98 18.56
CA ASP A 282 -8.82 -14.98 18.59
C ASP A 282 -9.43 -15.27 17.21
N ALA A 283 -8.77 -14.87 16.13
CA ALA A 283 -9.32 -15.03 14.79
C ALA A 283 -9.35 -16.51 14.37
N VAL A 284 -10.55 -17.04 14.22
CA VAL A 284 -10.78 -18.35 13.57
C VAL A 284 -10.67 -18.22 12.05
N GLY A 285 -10.86 -17.02 11.50
CA GLY A 285 -10.79 -16.68 10.08
C GLY A 285 -10.95 -15.18 9.86
N ALA A 286 -10.83 -14.75 8.61
CA ALA A 286 -11.03 -13.35 8.26
C ALA A 286 -12.53 -13.00 8.18
N ASP A 287 -12.93 -11.93 8.83
CA ASP A 287 -14.32 -11.45 8.86
C ASP A 287 -14.49 -10.04 8.26
N GLY A 288 -15.68 -9.47 8.43
CA GLY A 288 -16.02 -8.16 7.88
C GLY A 288 -15.21 -7.01 8.49
N GLU A 289 -14.78 -7.13 9.74
CA GLU A 289 -13.93 -6.12 10.38
C GLU A 289 -12.53 -6.11 9.75
N ASP A 290 -11.96 -7.28 9.49
CA ASP A 290 -10.66 -7.42 8.84
C ASP A 290 -10.70 -6.85 7.42
N LEU A 291 -11.77 -7.13 6.67
CA LEU A 291 -11.98 -6.55 5.34
C LEU A 291 -12.11 -5.02 5.39
N ALA A 292 -12.88 -4.49 6.34
CA ALA A 292 -13.07 -3.05 6.50
C ALA A 292 -11.75 -2.31 6.73
N ARG A 293 -10.80 -2.91 7.47
CA ARG A 293 -9.47 -2.32 7.72
C ARG A 293 -8.66 -2.13 6.45
N VAL A 294 -8.74 -3.06 5.51
CA VAL A 294 -7.92 -3.03 4.29
C VAL A 294 -8.63 -2.38 3.09
N LEU A 295 -9.92 -2.09 3.21
CA LEU A 295 -10.76 -1.69 2.09
C LEU A 295 -10.29 -0.37 1.45
N LEU A 296 -10.19 0.71 2.22
CA LEU A 296 -9.74 2.01 1.69
C LEU A 296 -8.33 1.95 1.12
N PRO A 297 -7.32 1.41 1.82
CA PRO A 297 -5.97 1.27 1.27
C PRO A 297 -5.88 0.49 -0.04
N VAL A 298 -6.80 -0.46 -0.27
CA VAL A 298 -6.85 -1.23 -1.52
C VAL A 298 -7.59 -0.50 -2.62
N LEU A 299 -8.69 0.20 -2.33
CA LEU A 299 -9.58 0.79 -3.33
C LEU A 299 -9.13 2.16 -3.84
N ARG A 300 -8.46 2.98 -3.02
CA ARG A 300 -8.13 4.39 -3.32
C ARG A 300 -7.49 4.62 -4.69
N HIS A 301 -6.58 3.76 -5.10
CA HIS A 301 -5.82 3.89 -6.34
C HIS A 301 -6.36 3.02 -7.49
N ARG A 302 -7.36 2.19 -7.21
CA ARG A 302 -7.88 1.21 -8.16
C ARG A 302 -9.19 1.62 -8.81
N LEU A 303 -10.10 2.23 -8.05
CA LEU A 303 -11.31 2.79 -8.64
C LEU A 303 -10.95 4.07 -9.40
N GLN A 304 -11.32 4.09 -10.67
CA GLN A 304 -11.14 5.27 -11.51
C GLN A 304 -12.44 6.07 -11.51
N LEU A 305 -12.32 7.32 -11.12
CA LEU A 305 -13.48 8.22 -11.01
C LEU A 305 -13.64 9.05 -12.29
N GLU A 306 -14.87 9.43 -12.61
CA GLU A 306 -15.21 10.32 -13.69
C GLU A 306 -14.63 11.72 -13.45
N PHE A 307 -14.35 12.43 -14.54
CA PHE A 307 -13.90 13.82 -14.44
C PHE A 307 -14.99 14.69 -13.84
N GLY A 308 -14.65 15.52 -12.84
CA GLY A 308 -15.61 16.40 -12.16
C GLY A 308 -16.53 15.69 -11.17
N TRP A 309 -16.19 14.48 -10.75
CA TRP A 309 -16.97 13.73 -9.76
C TRP A 309 -17.07 14.46 -8.41
N GLU A 310 -16.06 15.23 -8.03
CA GLU A 310 -16.03 15.99 -6.78
C GLU A 310 -17.16 17.02 -6.71
N GLU A 311 -17.36 17.78 -7.79
CA GLU A 311 -18.45 18.76 -7.87
C GLU A 311 -19.81 18.07 -7.82
N SER A 312 -19.98 16.98 -8.58
CA SER A 312 -21.23 16.23 -8.61
C SER A 312 -21.56 15.60 -7.26
N TYR A 313 -20.57 14.95 -6.63
CA TYR A 313 -20.74 14.33 -5.31
C TYR A 313 -21.01 15.36 -4.23
N SER A 314 -20.26 16.46 -4.22
CA SER A 314 -20.42 17.57 -3.26
C SER A 314 -21.78 18.23 -3.36
N ALA A 315 -22.26 18.50 -4.57
CA ALA A 315 -23.59 19.08 -4.81
C ALA A 315 -24.71 18.15 -4.27
N LYS A 316 -24.61 16.84 -4.55
CA LYS A 316 -25.60 15.85 -4.10
C LYS A 316 -25.66 15.72 -2.58
N HIS A 317 -24.50 15.78 -1.92
CA HIS A 317 -24.39 15.62 -0.46
C HIS A 317 -24.37 16.96 0.30
N LYS A 318 -24.52 18.11 -0.40
CA LYS A 318 -24.47 19.47 0.18
C LYS A 318 -23.18 19.73 0.94
N LEU A 319 -22.06 19.27 0.38
CA LEU A 319 -20.71 19.45 0.90
C LEU A 319 -19.97 20.52 0.09
N PRO A 320 -18.96 21.21 0.67
CA PRO A 320 -18.03 21.99 -0.12
C PRO A 320 -17.22 21.10 -1.08
N VAL A 321 -16.87 21.60 -2.26
CA VAL A 321 -16.06 20.84 -3.25
C VAL A 321 -14.65 20.57 -2.72
N ASP A 322 -14.14 21.42 -1.85
CA ASP A 322 -12.88 21.27 -1.14
C ASP A 322 -13.01 20.56 0.21
N ALA A 323 -14.17 19.93 0.45
CA ALA A 323 -14.36 19.14 1.69
C ALA A 323 -13.32 18.02 1.78
N PRO A 324 -12.70 17.87 2.95
CA PRO A 324 -11.69 16.82 3.12
C PRO A 324 -12.31 15.43 2.98
N HIS A 325 -11.52 14.49 2.43
CA HIS A 325 -11.86 13.08 2.36
C HIS A 325 -13.13 12.74 1.54
N LEU A 326 -13.39 13.49 0.46
CA LEU A 326 -14.52 13.17 -0.42
C LEU A 326 -14.39 11.78 -1.05
N LEU A 327 -13.17 11.41 -1.44
CA LEU A 327 -12.88 10.09 -2.00
C LEU A 327 -13.22 8.97 -1.00
N GLU A 328 -12.74 9.09 0.24
CA GLU A 328 -12.99 8.09 1.29
C GLU A 328 -14.49 7.97 1.59
N ARG A 329 -15.21 9.09 1.60
CA ARG A 329 -16.68 9.10 1.79
C ARG A 329 -17.38 8.34 0.67
N LEU A 330 -17.01 8.60 -0.59
CA LEU A 330 -17.56 7.90 -1.75
C LEU A 330 -17.25 6.40 -1.67
N LEU A 331 -16.00 6.03 -1.35
CA LEU A 331 -15.58 4.62 -1.25
C LEU A 331 -16.32 3.88 -0.13
N VAL A 332 -16.52 4.53 1.04
CA VAL A 332 -17.30 3.97 2.15
C VAL A 332 -18.75 3.76 1.72
N GLU A 333 -19.38 4.77 1.13
CA GLU A 333 -20.77 4.71 0.68
C GLU A 333 -20.98 3.63 -0.40
N PHE A 334 -20.05 3.51 -1.33
CA PHE A 334 -20.06 2.48 -2.34
C PHE A 334 -19.90 1.08 -1.71
N SER A 335 -18.94 0.92 -0.80
CA SER A 335 -18.72 -0.35 -0.12
C SER A 335 -19.91 -0.79 0.73
N GLU A 336 -20.53 0.12 1.48
CA GLU A 336 -21.74 -0.17 2.25
C GLU A 336 -22.89 -0.64 1.36
N SER A 337 -23.03 -0.06 0.17
CA SER A 337 -24.07 -0.47 -0.77
C SER A 337 -23.87 -1.88 -1.35
N CYS A 338 -22.63 -2.38 -1.31
CA CYS A 338 -22.26 -3.72 -1.76
C CYS A 338 -22.20 -4.77 -0.63
N ALA A 339 -22.38 -4.35 0.63
CA ALA A 339 -22.28 -5.24 1.78
C ALA A 339 -23.49 -6.21 1.86
N PRO A 340 -23.25 -7.51 2.12
CA PRO A 340 -24.33 -8.49 2.30
C PRO A 340 -25.29 -8.10 3.44
N ASP A 341 -26.58 -8.38 3.26
CA ASP A 341 -27.62 -8.03 4.24
C ASP A 341 -27.49 -8.77 5.58
N ASN A 342 -26.84 -9.93 5.59
CA ASN A 342 -26.57 -10.72 6.80
C ASN A 342 -25.50 -10.10 7.72
N TRP A 343 -24.77 -9.08 7.26
CA TRP A 343 -23.88 -8.34 8.12
C TRP A 343 -24.66 -7.42 9.06
N LYS A 344 -24.30 -7.44 10.33
CA LYS A 344 -24.82 -6.47 11.28
C LYS A 344 -24.33 -5.08 10.87
N LYS A 345 -25.19 -4.33 10.18
CA LYS A 345 -24.87 -3.02 9.58
C LYS A 345 -24.16 -2.06 10.55
N GLY A 346 -24.48 -2.13 11.86
CA GLY A 346 -23.88 -1.29 12.87
C GLY A 346 -22.40 -1.58 13.17
N GLU A 347 -21.96 -2.82 13.06
CA GLU A 347 -20.56 -3.21 13.33
C GLU A 347 -19.65 -2.83 12.17
N TYR A 348 -20.05 -3.09 10.94
CA TYR A 348 -19.26 -2.78 9.74
C TYR A 348 -19.15 -1.27 9.49
N THR A 349 -20.28 -0.56 9.47
CA THR A 349 -20.33 0.90 9.34
C THR A 349 -19.52 1.57 10.44
N GLY A 350 -19.67 1.12 11.68
CA GLY A 350 -18.91 1.65 12.80
C GLY A 350 -17.39 1.46 12.69
N VAL A 351 -16.92 0.39 12.03
CA VAL A 351 -15.47 0.18 11.79
C VAL A 351 -14.94 1.11 10.70
N LEU A 352 -15.67 1.25 9.59
CA LEU A 352 -15.32 2.18 8.52
C LEU A 352 -15.37 3.64 8.99
N GLU A 353 -16.44 4.03 9.70
CA GLU A 353 -16.57 5.36 10.28
C GLU A 353 -15.51 5.65 11.34
N ARG A 354 -15.15 4.66 12.18
CA ARG A 354 -14.05 4.81 13.15
C ARG A 354 -12.70 4.94 12.46
N GLY A 355 -12.44 4.16 11.40
CA GLY A 355 -11.24 4.27 10.58
C GLY A 355 -11.13 5.65 9.95
N LEU A 356 -12.20 6.15 9.37
CA LEU A 356 -12.29 7.49 8.80
C LEU A 356 -12.17 8.57 9.90
N ALA A 357 -12.87 8.41 11.04
CA ALA A 357 -12.81 9.34 12.16
C ALA A 357 -11.42 9.40 12.79
N LEU A 358 -10.71 8.27 12.90
CA LEU A 358 -9.32 8.22 13.37
C LEU A 358 -8.39 8.95 12.40
N ALA A 359 -8.51 8.71 11.10
CA ALA A 359 -7.72 9.40 10.08
C ALA A 359 -7.98 10.92 10.11
N LEU A 360 -9.22 11.34 10.31
CA LEU A 360 -9.60 12.75 10.43
C LEU A 360 -9.16 13.38 11.76
N GLN A 361 -9.26 12.64 12.86
CA GLN A 361 -8.85 13.10 14.18
C GLN A 361 -7.33 13.27 14.28
N GLU A 362 -6.56 12.40 13.64
CA GLU A 362 -5.11 12.53 13.51
C GLU A 362 -4.71 13.77 12.68
N GLN A 363 -5.55 14.19 11.75
CA GLN A 363 -5.36 15.42 10.96
C GLN A 363 -5.96 16.68 11.60
N GLY A 364 -6.51 16.57 12.83
CA GLY A 364 -7.10 17.71 13.56
C GLY A 364 -8.48 18.14 13.05
N ILE A 365 -9.12 17.35 12.20
CA ILE A 365 -10.43 17.64 11.60
C ILE A 365 -11.51 16.99 12.47
N ARG A 366 -12.40 17.79 13.07
CA ARG A 366 -13.56 17.26 13.81
C ARG A 366 -14.73 17.06 12.87
N PHE A 367 -15.30 15.85 12.88
CA PHE A 367 -16.64 15.62 12.35
C PHE A 367 -17.66 16.41 13.19
N ARG A 368 -18.44 17.23 12.55
CA ARG A 368 -19.75 17.67 13.03
C ARG A 368 -20.84 17.06 12.16
#